data_ed35dbb3ffa83bf1fd2bea228b21f3ce
#
_entry.id   ed35dbb3ffa83bf1fd2bea228b21f3ce
#
_cell.length_a   1.000
_cell.length_b   1.000
_cell.length_c   1.000
_cell.angle_alpha   90.00
_cell.angle_beta   90.00
_cell.angle_gamma   90.00
#
_symmetry.space_group_name_H-M   'P 1'
#
loop_
_entity.id
_entity.type
_entity.pdbx_description
1 polymer ?
#
loop_
_entity_poly.entity_id
_entity_poly.type
_entity_poly.pdbx_seq_one_letter_code
_entity_poly.pdbx_strand_id
1 'polypeptide(L)' 'MSFRPIPETVWLSPSGDVVACVEKLKVLRENLEEIQQLCQDALEDAVLMECDERQFKQVLTNLVQQLENPYREKPE' A
#
# COMPACT_ATOMS: atom_id res chain seq x y z
N MET A 1 -12.70 -7.46 14.38
CA MET A 1 -11.78 -8.05 13.40
C MET A 1 -10.39 -7.50 13.56
N SER A 2 -9.39 -8.36 13.50
CA SER A 2 -8.04 -7.91 13.68
C SER A 2 -7.25 -8.05 12.38
N PHE A 3 -6.39 -7.08 12.14
CA PHE A 3 -5.50 -7.10 11.00
C PHE A 3 -4.12 -7.49 11.44
N ARG A 4 -3.34 -7.99 10.48
CA ARG A 4 -1.92 -8.12 10.71
C ARG A 4 -1.33 -6.72 10.79
N PRO A 5 -0.41 -6.50 11.70
CA PRO A 5 0.23 -5.17 11.76
C PRO A 5 1.03 -4.92 10.48
N ILE A 6 1.18 -3.64 10.17
CA ILE A 6 2.04 -3.23 9.07
C ILE A 6 3.46 -3.64 9.42
N PRO A 7 4.16 -4.36 8.54
CA PRO A 7 5.52 -4.79 8.85
C PRO A 7 6.45 -3.60 9.06
N GLU A 8 7.40 -3.79 9.96
CA GLU A 8 8.47 -2.82 10.10
C GLU A 8 9.25 -2.80 8.80
N THR A 9 9.45 -1.62 8.26
CA THR A 9 10.11 -1.47 6.99
C THR A 9 11.19 -0.40 7.11
N VAL A 10 12.36 -0.69 6.60
CA VAL A 10 13.39 0.33 6.47
C VAL A 10 13.19 0.99 5.12
N TRP A 11 12.77 2.23 5.16
CA TRP A 11 12.49 2.97 3.93
C TRP A 11 13.75 3.62 3.40
N LEU A 12 13.92 3.60 2.09
CA LEU A 12 15.09 4.17 1.44
C LEU A 12 14.66 5.28 0.49
N SER A 13 15.50 6.31 0.41
CA SER A 13 15.32 7.32 -0.61
C SER A 13 15.73 6.75 -1.97
N PRO A 14 15.43 7.46 -3.07
CA PRO A 14 15.86 6.97 -4.38
C PRO A 14 17.35 6.75 -4.50
N SER A 15 18.16 7.50 -3.73
CA SER A 15 19.61 7.33 -3.76
C SER A 15 20.10 6.21 -2.86
N GLY A 16 19.21 5.55 -2.13
CA GLY A 16 19.58 4.42 -1.28
C GLY A 16 19.83 4.76 0.16
N ASP A 17 19.68 6.02 0.55
CA ASP A 17 19.88 6.42 1.93
C ASP A 17 18.67 6.07 2.78
N VAL A 18 18.91 5.71 4.03
CA VAL A 18 17.82 5.38 4.93
C VAL A 18 17.03 6.63 5.26
N VAL A 19 15.69 6.53 5.13
CA VAL A 19 14.81 7.61 5.54
C VAL A 19 14.63 7.50 7.04
N ALA A 20 15.12 8.52 7.76
CA ALA A 20 15.07 8.52 9.22
C ALA A 20 14.21 9.63 9.79
N CYS A 21 13.57 10.44 8.96
CA CYS A 21 12.73 11.54 9.41
C CYS A 21 11.47 10.98 10.06
N VAL A 22 11.28 11.28 11.34
CA VAL A 22 10.16 10.73 12.10
C VAL A 22 8.81 11.09 11.47
N GLU A 23 8.69 12.34 11.00
CA GLU A 23 7.44 12.77 10.40
C GLU A 23 7.12 12.02 9.12
N LYS A 24 8.14 11.79 8.28
CA LYS A 24 7.92 11.02 7.05
C LYS A 24 7.53 9.59 7.35
N LEU A 25 8.19 8.99 8.33
CA LEU A 25 7.89 7.60 8.69
C LEU A 25 6.48 7.47 9.24
N LYS A 26 6.04 8.46 10.02
CA LYS A 26 4.69 8.47 10.55
C LYS A 26 3.65 8.53 9.43
N VAL A 27 3.85 9.42 8.46
CA VAL A 27 2.93 9.56 7.35
C VAL A 27 2.84 8.26 6.55
N LEU A 28 4.00 7.64 6.27
CA LEU A 28 4.01 6.39 5.53
C LEU A 28 3.23 5.31 6.26
N ARG A 29 3.45 5.18 7.57
CA ARG A 29 2.74 4.16 8.34
C ARG A 29 1.25 4.41 8.38
N GLU A 30 0.85 5.66 8.61
CA GLU A 30 -0.57 5.97 8.69
C GLU A 30 -1.27 5.73 7.36
N ASN A 31 -0.61 6.10 6.26
CA ASN A 31 -1.18 5.84 4.95
C ASN A 31 -1.34 4.34 4.69
N LEU A 32 -0.34 3.55 5.04
CA LEU A 32 -0.42 2.12 4.82
C LEU A 32 -1.51 1.48 5.67
N GLU A 33 -1.69 1.97 6.89
CA GLU A 33 -2.77 1.44 7.73
C GLU A 33 -4.14 1.72 7.13
N GLU A 34 -4.32 2.91 6.57
CA GLU A 34 -5.59 3.26 5.91
C GLU A 34 -5.81 2.41 4.67
N ILE A 35 -4.76 2.22 3.89
CA ILE A 35 -4.85 1.41 2.68
C ILE A 35 -5.19 -0.03 3.05
N GLN A 36 -4.55 -0.55 4.11
CA GLN A 36 -4.84 -1.90 4.55
C GLN A 36 -6.31 -2.05 4.94
N GLN A 37 -6.85 -1.08 5.66
CA GLN A 37 -8.25 -1.13 6.07
C GLN A 37 -9.18 -1.14 4.87
N LEU A 38 -8.91 -0.24 3.91
CA LEU A 38 -9.75 -0.17 2.71
C LEU A 38 -9.68 -1.45 1.91
N CYS A 39 -8.48 -1.99 1.74
CA CYS A 39 -8.31 -3.23 0.99
C CYS A 39 -9.01 -4.39 1.69
N GLN A 40 -8.91 -4.46 2.99
CA GLN A 40 -9.55 -5.54 3.75
C GLN A 40 -11.06 -5.45 3.60
N ASP A 41 -11.62 -4.25 3.75
CA ASP A 41 -13.05 -4.07 3.62
C ASP A 41 -13.53 -4.45 2.21
N ALA A 42 -12.77 -4.04 1.20
CA ALA A 42 -13.14 -4.34 -0.18
C ALA A 42 -13.07 -5.83 -0.47
N LEU A 43 -12.08 -6.52 0.09
CA LEU A 43 -11.98 -7.97 -0.06
C LEU A 43 -13.19 -8.65 0.58
N GLU A 44 -13.57 -8.21 1.76
CA GLU A 44 -14.72 -8.80 2.44
C GLU A 44 -16.00 -8.60 1.62
N ASP A 45 -16.16 -7.41 1.05
CA ASP A 45 -17.31 -7.15 0.19
C ASP A 45 -17.31 -8.10 -1.01
N ALA A 46 -16.15 -8.29 -1.63
CA ALA A 46 -16.06 -9.16 -2.80
C ALA A 46 -16.44 -10.59 -2.44
N VAL A 47 -15.96 -11.08 -1.30
CA VAL A 47 -16.28 -12.43 -0.86
C VAL A 47 -17.77 -12.57 -0.58
N LEU A 48 -18.37 -11.57 0.07
CA LEU A 48 -19.80 -11.61 0.35
C LEU A 48 -20.64 -11.56 -0.91
N MET A 49 -20.12 -10.95 -1.97
CA MET A 49 -20.79 -10.93 -3.27
C MET A 49 -20.45 -12.14 -4.12
N GLU A 50 -19.79 -13.12 -3.52
CA GLU A 50 -19.45 -14.38 -4.18
C GLU A 50 -18.45 -14.23 -5.32
N CYS A 51 -17.56 -13.25 -5.18
CA CYS A 51 -16.43 -13.12 -6.10
C CYS A 51 -15.26 -13.92 -5.57
N ASP A 52 -14.43 -14.38 -6.48
CA ASP A 52 -13.29 -15.20 -6.10
C ASP A 52 -12.23 -14.38 -5.39
N GLU A 53 -11.80 -14.87 -4.23
CA GLU A 53 -10.83 -14.14 -3.41
C GLU A 53 -9.50 -13.96 -4.14
N ARG A 54 -9.02 -15.01 -4.79
CA ARG A 54 -7.73 -14.92 -5.47
C ARG A 54 -7.77 -13.94 -6.62
N GLN A 55 -8.87 -13.95 -7.35
CA GLN A 55 -9.02 -13.02 -8.47
C GLN A 55 -9.05 -11.60 -7.96
N PHE A 56 -9.77 -11.35 -6.87
CA PHE A 56 -9.83 -10.01 -6.32
C PHE A 56 -8.45 -9.52 -5.93
N LYS A 57 -7.67 -10.37 -5.26
CA LYS A 57 -6.33 -9.99 -4.87
C LYS A 57 -5.44 -9.74 -6.07
N GLN A 58 -5.63 -10.50 -7.15
CA GLN A 58 -4.84 -10.29 -8.36
C GLN A 58 -5.17 -8.95 -9.01
N VAL A 59 -6.46 -8.62 -9.08
CA VAL A 59 -6.88 -7.35 -9.62
C VAL A 59 -6.32 -6.20 -8.79
N LEU A 60 -6.37 -6.34 -7.47
CA LEU A 60 -5.83 -5.32 -6.58
C LEU A 60 -4.32 -5.15 -6.77
N THR A 61 -3.61 -6.27 -6.90
CA THR A 61 -2.18 -6.23 -7.15
C THR A 61 -1.88 -5.49 -8.46
N ASN A 62 -2.64 -5.80 -9.50
CA ASN A 62 -2.45 -5.13 -10.79
C ASN A 62 -2.71 -3.63 -10.67
N LEU A 63 -3.74 -3.27 -9.91
CA LEU A 63 -4.08 -1.87 -9.72
C LEU A 63 -2.93 -1.13 -9.06
N VAL A 64 -2.34 -1.74 -8.02
CA VAL A 64 -1.22 -1.11 -7.33
C VAL A 64 -0.03 -0.94 -8.28
N GLN A 65 0.22 -1.94 -9.11
CA GLN A 65 1.35 -1.88 -10.04
C GLN A 65 1.17 -0.83 -11.12
N GLN A 66 -0.08 -0.41 -11.37
CA GLN A 66 -0.36 0.60 -12.38
C GLN A 66 -0.27 2.03 -11.85
N LEU A 67 -0.05 2.19 -10.56
CA LEU A 67 0.12 3.52 -9.99
C LEU A 67 1.37 4.16 -10.58
N GLU A 68 1.28 5.46 -10.85
CA GLU A 68 2.36 6.17 -11.52
C GLU A 68 2.84 7.32 -10.67
N ASN A 69 4.12 7.56 -10.75
CA ASN A 69 4.75 8.69 -10.09
C ASN A 69 4.72 9.89 -11.03
N PRO A 70 3.82 10.87 -10.80
CA PRO A 70 3.75 12.03 -11.69
C PRO A 70 4.97 12.93 -11.60
N TYR A 71 5.82 12.69 -10.61
CA TYR A 71 7.03 13.50 -10.39
C TYR A 71 8.26 12.82 -10.94
N ARG A 72 8.12 11.62 -11.50
CA ARG A 72 9.27 10.83 -11.95
C ARG A 72 10.04 11.51 -13.05
N GLU A 73 9.32 12.17 -13.92
CA GLU A 73 9.89 12.71 -15.13
C GLU A 73 10.46 14.11 -14.95
N LYS A 74 10.67 14.51 -13.72
CA LYS A 74 11.27 15.80 -13.52
C LYS A 74 12.64 15.80 -14.16
N PRO A 75 12.87 16.67 -15.13
CA PRO A 75 14.20 16.73 -15.74
C PRO A 75 15.21 17.11 -14.68
N GLU A 76 16.35 16.51 -14.75
CA GLU A 76 17.40 16.76 -13.78
C GLU A 76 18.30 17.85 -14.20
#